data_04aaf60abbd514ec1c2d88003b9b507c
#
_entry.id   04aaf60abbd514ec1c2d88003b9b507c
#
_cell.length_a   1.000
_cell.length_b   1.000
_cell.length_c   1.000
_cell.angle_alpha   90.00
_cell.angle_beta   90.00
_cell.angle_gamma   90.00
#
_symmetry.space_group_name_H-M   'P 1'
#
loop_
_entity.id
_entity.type
_entity.pdbx_description
1 polymer ?
#
loop_
_entity_poly.entity_id
_entity_poly.type
_entity_poly.pdbx_seq_one_letter_code
_entity_poly.pdbx_strand_id
1 'polypeptide(L)'
;ARFGLFIHWDMSSIAGTEISWSRKAPRPLDIGDAPAGYVADPVYDQLYRQFNPQRFNAAEWVGLAKKAGMKYVVFTAKHHGGFCLWDTRFTDYSIMHTPFKRDVVKELSEACHAAGLRFGLYYSQRDWHHPDYGIGDNAKYQQYLKAQLTELLTQYGKVDVMWFDSFGKGDSLQYGHADEILALV
;
A
#
# COMPACT_ATOMS: atom_id res chain seq x y z
N ALA A 1 7.48 -19.81 -8.36
CA ALA A 1 7.59 -18.77 -9.40
C ALA A 1 8.88 -17.98 -9.19
N ARG A 2 9.64 -17.71 -10.27
CA ARG A 2 10.94 -17.03 -10.17
C ARG A 2 10.93 -15.65 -10.80
N PHE A 3 9.85 -15.24 -11.47
CA PHE A 3 9.74 -13.99 -12.21
C PHE A 3 8.33 -13.43 -12.06
N GLY A 4 8.23 -12.19 -11.61
CA GLY A 4 6.97 -11.50 -11.36
C GLY A 4 7.09 -10.00 -11.53
N LEU A 5 5.95 -9.31 -11.51
CA LEU A 5 5.84 -7.87 -11.56
C LEU A 5 5.61 -7.33 -10.14
N PHE A 6 6.39 -6.34 -9.75
CA PHE A 6 6.14 -5.57 -8.54
C PHE A 6 5.82 -4.12 -8.93
N ILE A 7 4.68 -3.62 -8.49
CA ILE A 7 4.21 -2.28 -8.82
C ILE A 7 4.11 -1.45 -7.54
N HIS A 8 4.91 -0.38 -7.47
CA HIS A 8 4.77 0.69 -6.51
C HIS A 8 4.06 1.86 -7.18
N TRP A 9 2.92 2.25 -6.67
CA TRP A 9 2.14 3.33 -7.24
C TRP A 9 1.20 3.94 -6.19
N ASP A 10 1.11 5.26 -6.19
CA ASP A 10 0.12 6.03 -5.46
C ASP A 10 -0.02 7.45 -6.04
N MET A 11 -0.65 8.35 -5.28
CA MET A 11 -0.84 9.74 -5.65
C MET A 11 0.45 10.57 -5.77
N SER A 12 1.60 10.09 -5.28
CA SER A 12 2.90 10.77 -5.45
C SER A 12 3.28 10.93 -6.92
N SER A 13 2.73 10.08 -7.78
CA SER A 13 2.89 10.17 -9.24
C SER A 13 2.36 11.48 -9.83
N ILE A 14 1.43 12.18 -9.16
CA ILE A 14 0.93 13.51 -9.57
C ILE A 14 2.03 14.56 -9.44
N ALA A 15 2.79 14.50 -8.36
CA ALA A 15 3.91 15.41 -8.11
C ALA A 15 5.21 14.97 -8.80
N GLY A 16 5.23 13.77 -9.40
CA GLY A 16 6.44 13.20 -9.99
C GLY A 16 7.54 12.94 -8.96
N THR A 17 7.15 12.62 -7.73
CA THR A 17 8.05 12.41 -6.59
C THR A 17 8.03 10.95 -6.14
N GLU A 18 8.98 10.59 -5.28
CA GLU A 18 9.06 9.25 -4.75
C GLU A 18 7.94 8.95 -3.78
N ILE A 19 7.38 7.75 -3.89
CA ILE A 19 6.26 7.27 -3.06
C ILE A 19 6.65 7.33 -1.58
N SER A 20 5.83 7.98 -0.77
CA SER A 20 5.98 8.19 0.67
C SER A 20 7.26 8.92 1.11
N TRP A 21 8.43 8.55 0.57
CA TRP A 21 9.72 9.10 1.00
C TRP A 21 9.86 10.60 0.75
N SER A 22 9.18 11.13 -0.24
CA SER A 22 9.14 12.58 -0.51
C SER A 22 8.23 13.36 0.44
N ARG A 23 7.40 12.69 1.26
CA ARG A 23 6.60 13.33 2.30
C ARG A 23 7.49 13.86 3.41
N LYS A 24 7.47 15.18 3.64
CA LYS A 24 8.30 15.88 4.63
C LYS A 24 7.54 16.03 5.95
N ALA A 25 7.44 14.98 6.74
CA ALA A 25 6.91 15.05 8.10
C ALA A 25 7.96 14.67 9.13
N PRO A 26 7.85 15.16 10.38
CA PRO A 26 8.49 14.49 11.47
C PRO A 26 7.97 13.05 11.50
N ARG A 27 8.87 12.13 11.26
CA ARG A 27 8.56 10.71 11.27
C ARG A 27 8.93 10.19 12.64
N PRO A 28 8.00 9.73 13.47
CA PRO A 28 8.28 9.36 14.86
C PRO A 28 9.38 8.29 14.99
N LEU A 29 9.65 7.56 13.92
CA LEU A 29 10.47 6.36 13.96
C LEU A 29 11.51 6.25 12.84
N ASP A 30 11.58 7.21 11.94
CA ASP A 30 12.55 7.18 10.84
C ASP A 30 13.73 8.09 11.13
N ILE A 31 14.89 7.48 11.20
CA ILE A 31 16.18 8.13 11.31
C ILE A 31 16.77 8.18 9.90
N GLY A 32 16.73 9.29 9.26
CA GLY A 32 17.36 9.47 7.96
C GLY A 32 17.14 10.86 7.40
N ASP A 33 18.19 11.34 6.72
CA ASP A 33 18.09 12.58 5.96
C ASP A 33 17.09 12.42 4.83
N ALA A 34 16.36 13.45 4.71
CA ALA A 34 15.33 13.53 3.72
C ALA A 34 15.93 13.62 2.30
N PRO A 35 15.52 12.80 1.30
CA PRO A 35 16.01 12.92 -0.07
C PRO A 35 15.61 14.25 -0.72
N ALA A 36 16.29 14.64 -1.77
CA ALA A 36 15.91 15.79 -2.57
C ALA A 36 14.49 15.61 -3.15
N GLY A 37 13.71 16.68 -3.22
CA GLY A 37 12.38 16.61 -3.81
C GLY A 37 11.21 16.50 -2.83
N TYR A 38 11.39 17.02 -1.61
CA TYR A 38 10.34 17.02 -0.62
C TYR A 38 9.09 17.80 -0.97
N VAL A 39 7.98 17.18 -0.65
CA VAL A 39 6.66 17.82 -0.61
C VAL A 39 6.25 17.94 0.86
N ALA A 40 5.90 19.15 1.32
CA ALA A 40 5.41 19.35 2.69
C ALA A 40 4.18 18.48 2.96
N ASP A 41 4.07 17.89 4.18
CA ASP A 41 2.99 16.96 4.52
C ASP A 41 1.60 17.43 4.13
N PRO A 42 1.19 18.68 4.48
CA PRO A 42 -0.17 19.12 4.15
C PRO A 42 -0.42 19.16 2.64
N VAL A 43 0.62 19.34 1.83
CA VAL A 43 0.53 19.31 0.36
C VAL A 43 0.53 17.88 -0.13
N TYR A 44 1.44 17.04 0.35
CA TYR A 44 1.51 15.61 0.00
C TYR A 44 0.19 14.91 0.31
N ASP A 45 -0.31 15.10 1.52
CA ASP A 45 -1.54 14.45 1.99
C ASP A 45 -2.80 14.95 1.26
N GLN A 46 -2.72 16.00 0.46
CA GLN A 46 -3.83 16.48 -0.40
C GLN A 46 -3.71 16.03 -1.86
N LEU A 47 -2.60 15.43 -2.28
CA LEU A 47 -2.42 14.99 -3.67
C LEU A 47 -3.51 14.02 -4.12
N TYR A 48 -4.03 13.18 -3.22
CA TYR A 48 -5.09 12.22 -3.55
C TYR A 48 -6.34 12.88 -4.12
N ARG A 49 -6.62 14.14 -3.77
CA ARG A 49 -7.76 14.91 -4.30
C ARG A 49 -7.66 15.20 -5.80
N GLN A 50 -6.48 15.04 -6.38
CA GLN A 50 -6.21 15.20 -7.80
C GLN A 50 -5.95 13.84 -8.48
N PHE A 51 -5.91 12.74 -7.71
CA PHE A 51 -5.58 11.42 -8.24
C PHE A 51 -6.72 10.85 -9.08
N ASN A 52 -6.56 10.94 -10.39
CA ASN A 52 -7.56 10.52 -11.37
C ASN A 52 -6.93 9.80 -12.58
N PRO A 53 -6.37 8.59 -12.40
CA PRO A 53 -5.68 7.86 -13.45
C PRO A 53 -6.68 7.20 -14.43
N GLN A 54 -7.40 7.98 -15.23
CA GLN A 54 -8.45 7.50 -16.14
C GLN A 54 -7.98 6.44 -17.15
N ARG A 55 -6.68 6.40 -17.46
CA ARG A 55 -6.08 5.43 -18.38
C ARG A 55 -5.70 4.10 -17.72
N PHE A 56 -5.92 3.95 -16.42
CA PHE A 56 -5.65 2.69 -15.72
C PHE A 56 -6.55 1.57 -16.27
N ASN A 57 -5.92 0.45 -16.62
CA ASN A 57 -6.57 -0.75 -17.10
C ASN A 57 -5.85 -1.98 -16.54
N ALA A 58 -6.46 -2.62 -15.56
CA ALA A 58 -5.88 -3.77 -14.87
C ALA A 58 -5.64 -4.96 -15.82
N ALA A 59 -6.55 -5.21 -16.74
CA ALA A 59 -6.42 -6.31 -17.70
C ALA A 59 -5.24 -6.10 -18.67
N GLU A 60 -4.99 -4.85 -19.06
CA GLU A 60 -3.84 -4.50 -19.90
C GLU A 60 -2.53 -4.71 -19.14
N TRP A 61 -2.41 -4.23 -17.89
CA TRP A 61 -1.21 -4.39 -17.07
C TRP A 61 -0.90 -5.86 -16.83
N VAL A 62 -1.90 -6.63 -16.45
CA VAL A 62 -1.76 -8.08 -16.21
C VAL A 62 -1.46 -8.82 -17.50
N GLY A 63 -2.07 -8.42 -18.61
CA GLY A 63 -1.79 -8.97 -19.94
C GLY A 63 -0.33 -8.75 -20.38
N LEU A 64 0.24 -7.57 -20.10
CA LEU A 64 1.65 -7.29 -20.36
C LEU A 64 2.57 -8.16 -19.48
N ALA A 65 2.26 -8.28 -18.18
CA ALA A 65 3.02 -9.16 -17.29
C ALA A 65 3.01 -10.61 -17.78
N LYS A 66 1.85 -11.11 -18.19
CA LYS A 66 1.70 -12.48 -18.73
C LYS A 66 2.50 -12.67 -20.03
N LYS A 67 2.42 -11.72 -20.96
CA LYS A 67 3.20 -11.74 -22.21
C LYS A 67 4.71 -11.74 -21.96
N ALA A 68 5.17 -11.03 -20.93
CA ALA A 68 6.57 -11.02 -20.51
C ALA A 68 7.00 -12.32 -19.80
N GLY A 69 6.10 -13.29 -19.61
CA GLY A 69 6.40 -14.57 -18.95
C GLY A 69 6.34 -14.53 -17.43
N MET A 70 5.88 -13.43 -16.84
CA MET A 70 5.72 -13.30 -15.38
C MET A 70 4.66 -14.25 -14.85
N LYS A 71 4.80 -14.68 -13.61
CA LYS A 71 3.96 -15.69 -12.95
C LYS A 71 3.15 -15.15 -11.78
N TYR A 72 3.44 -13.95 -11.34
CA TYR A 72 2.73 -13.28 -10.27
C TYR A 72 2.85 -11.75 -10.40
N VAL A 73 1.93 -11.06 -9.77
CA VAL A 73 1.97 -9.60 -9.59
C VAL A 73 1.90 -9.31 -8.10
N VAL A 74 2.76 -8.43 -7.60
CA VAL A 74 2.64 -7.82 -6.26
C VAL A 74 2.34 -6.34 -6.44
N PHE A 75 1.26 -5.88 -5.82
CA PHE A 75 0.81 -4.50 -5.92
C PHE A 75 0.84 -3.80 -4.56
N THR A 76 1.28 -2.56 -4.55
CA THR A 76 1.29 -1.72 -3.33
C THR A 76 -0.13 -1.33 -2.95
N ALA A 77 -0.76 -2.05 -2.02
CA ALA A 77 -2.05 -1.65 -1.47
C ALA A 77 -1.94 -0.37 -0.63
N LYS A 78 -0.94 -0.31 0.25
CA LYS A 78 -0.59 0.87 1.06
C LYS A 78 0.92 0.94 1.28
N HIS A 79 1.53 2.07 0.96
CA HIS A 79 2.93 2.38 1.31
C HIS A 79 3.00 3.18 2.61
N HIS A 80 4.19 3.53 3.09
CA HIS A 80 4.42 4.24 4.37
C HIS A 80 3.62 5.55 4.53
N GLY A 81 3.29 6.22 3.42
CA GLY A 81 2.47 7.44 3.42
C GLY A 81 1.01 7.23 3.83
N GLY A 82 0.55 6.00 3.98
CA GLY A 82 -0.78 5.67 4.51
C GLY A 82 -1.93 5.71 3.49
N PHE A 83 -1.69 6.14 2.25
CA PHE A 83 -2.74 6.17 1.23
C PHE A 83 -3.15 4.76 0.78
N CYS A 84 -4.44 4.48 0.83
CA CYS A 84 -5.01 3.16 0.55
C CYS A 84 -5.56 3.07 -0.88
N LEU A 85 -5.09 2.09 -1.65
CA LEU A 85 -5.48 1.88 -3.05
C LEU A 85 -6.65 0.89 -3.22
N TRP A 86 -7.42 0.68 -2.16
CA TRP A 86 -8.63 -0.16 -2.13
C TRP A 86 -9.78 0.52 -1.37
N ASP A 87 -10.96 -0.08 -1.44
CA ASP A 87 -12.17 0.35 -0.73
C ASP A 87 -12.12 -0.07 0.75
N THR A 88 -11.30 0.61 1.52
CA THR A 88 -11.20 0.39 2.97
C THR A 88 -12.27 1.16 3.74
N ARG A 89 -12.81 0.55 4.79
CA ARG A 89 -13.76 1.18 5.72
C ARG A 89 -13.11 1.90 6.90
N PHE A 90 -11.78 1.83 6.99
CA PHE A 90 -11.06 2.29 8.19
C PHE A 90 -10.42 3.67 8.03
N THR A 91 -10.43 4.24 6.84
CA THR A 91 -9.93 5.60 6.59
C THR A 91 -10.53 6.19 5.31
N ASP A 92 -10.76 7.50 5.33
CA ASP A 92 -11.11 8.27 4.13
C ASP A 92 -9.87 8.59 3.26
N TYR A 93 -8.67 8.33 3.75
CA TYR A 93 -7.44 8.52 2.99
C TYR A 93 -7.23 7.35 2.03
N SER A 94 -8.14 7.23 1.08
CA SER A 94 -8.20 6.11 0.15
C SER A 94 -8.59 6.53 -1.27
N ILE A 95 -8.35 5.64 -2.20
CA ILE A 95 -8.65 5.84 -3.62
C ILE A 95 -10.14 6.09 -3.87
N MET A 96 -11.02 5.60 -3.01
CA MET A 96 -12.46 5.82 -3.13
C MET A 96 -12.87 7.27 -2.85
N HIS A 97 -12.02 8.04 -2.18
CA HIS A 97 -12.20 9.47 -1.90
C HIS A 97 -11.44 10.38 -2.87
N THR A 98 -10.97 9.83 -3.98
CA THR A 98 -10.36 10.55 -5.10
C THR A 98 -11.38 10.81 -6.21
N PRO A 99 -11.08 11.68 -7.20
CA PRO A 99 -11.92 11.79 -8.41
C PRO A 99 -12.04 10.49 -9.21
N PHE A 100 -11.07 9.58 -9.06
CA PHE A 100 -11.04 8.30 -9.77
C PHE A 100 -12.09 7.29 -9.25
N LYS A 101 -12.24 7.16 -7.94
CA LYS A 101 -13.28 6.35 -7.27
C LYS A 101 -13.38 4.90 -7.77
N ARG A 102 -12.26 4.26 -8.06
CA ARG A 102 -12.22 2.85 -8.46
C ARG A 102 -11.23 2.11 -7.56
N ASP A 103 -11.62 0.92 -7.12
CA ASP A 103 -10.80 0.04 -6.29
C ASP A 103 -9.76 -0.69 -7.16
N VAL A 104 -8.53 -0.16 -7.17
CA VAL A 104 -7.44 -0.70 -7.99
C VAL A 104 -7.00 -2.08 -7.52
N VAL A 105 -7.00 -2.34 -6.21
CA VAL A 105 -6.67 -3.65 -5.66
C VAL A 105 -7.67 -4.69 -6.15
N LYS A 106 -8.95 -4.38 -6.13
CA LYS A 106 -10.01 -5.26 -6.64
C LYS A 106 -9.81 -5.56 -8.12
N GLU A 107 -9.66 -4.54 -8.94
CA GLU A 107 -9.51 -4.71 -10.38
C GLU A 107 -8.26 -5.51 -10.76
N LEU A 108 -7.14 -5.30 -10.08
CA LEU A 108 -5.91 -6.06 -10.31
C LEU A 108 -6.03 -7.51 -9.83
N SER A 109 -6.66 -7.76 -8.67
CA SER A 109 -6.87 -9.12 -8.19
C SER A 109 -7.73 -9.93 -9.15
N GLU A 110 -8.87 -9.36 -9.59
CA GLU A 110 -9.76 -9.99 -10.55
C GLU A 110 -9.05 -10.27 -11.90
N ALA A 111 -8.28 -9.31 -12.40
CA ALA A 111 -7.51 -9.47 -13.63
C ALA A 111 -6.43 -10.56 -13.52
N CYS A 112 -5.71 -10.63 -12.40
CA CYS A 112 -4.71 -11.66 -12.14
C CYS A 112 -5.34 -13.05 -12.09
N HIS A 113 -6.44 -13.21 -11.34
CA HIS A 113 -7.15 -14.48 -11.25
C HIS A 113 -7.68 -14.93 -12.61
N ALA A 114 -8.29 -14.04 -13.38
CA ALA A 114 -8.77 -14.33 -14.73
C ALA A 114 -7.64 -14.73 -15.71
N ALA A 115 -6.46 -14.13 -15.55
CA ALA A 115 -5.28 -14.45 -16.35
C ALA A 115 -4.51 -15.69 -15.89
N GLY A 116 -4.84 -16.27 -14.73
CA GLY A 116 -4.12 -17.38 -14.12
C GLY A 116 -2.75 -16.98 -13.56
N LEU A 117 -2.56 -15.71 -13.21
CA LEU A 117 -1.41 -15.23 -12.48
C LEU A 117 -1.69 -15.23 -10.97
N ARG A 118 -0.67 -15.47 -10.16
CA ARG A 118 -0.77 -15.29 -8.71
C ARG A 118 -0.86 -13.82 -8.38
N PHE A 119 -1.68 -13.50 -7.39
CA PHE A 119 -1.85 -12.13 -6.91
C PHE A 119 -1.23 -11.96 -5.52
N GLY A 120 -0.49 -10.90 -5.34
CA GLY A 120 0.12 -10.53 -4.07
C GLY A 120 -0.06 -9.04 -3.77
N LEU A 121 0.02 -8.72 -2.50
CA LEU A 121 -0.10 -7.37 -1.98
C LEU A 121 1.16 -6.99 -1.20
N TYR A 122 1.66 -5.80 -1.46
CA TYR A 122 2.55 -5.11 -0.54
C TYR A 122 1.69 -4.25 0.39
N TYR A 123 1.91 -4.40 1.68
CA TYR A 123 1.28 -3.61 2.71
C TYR A 123 2.32 -3.13 3.72
N SER A 124 2.51 -1.82 3.82
CA SER A 124 3.38 -1.24 4.82
C SER A 124 2.75 -1.30 6.20
N GLN A 125 3.45 -1.86 7.16
CA GLN A 125 3.08 -1.75 8.57
C GLN A 125 3.33 -0.36 9.15
N ARG A 126 4.12 0.48 8.45
CA ARG A 126 4.27 1.91 8.78
C ARG A 126 3.10 2.69 8.19
N ASP A 127 2.71 3.74 8.87
CA ASP A 127 1.70 4.67 8.38
C ASP A 127 1.96 6.08 8.92
N TRP A 128 2.64 6.86 8.13
CA TRP A 128 3.03 8.21 8.55
C TRP A 128 1.88 9.22 8.54
N HIS A 129 0.75 8.83 8.00
CA HIS A 129 -0.47 9.65 8.01
C HIS A 129 -1.36 9.35 9.22
N HIS A 130 -1.32 8.11 9.74
CA HIS A 130 -2.21 7.71 10.83
C HIS A 130 -1.83 8.36 12.15
N PRO A 131 -2.76 9.05 12.84
CA PRO A 131 -2.44 9.85 14.04
C PRO A 131 -1.94 9.03 15.21
N ASP A 132 -2.32 7.76 15.32
CA ASP A 132 -1.90 6.88 16.40
C ASP A 132 -0.65 6.05 16.06
N TYR A 133 -0.08 6.20 14.85
CA TYR A 133 1.14 5.46 14.50
C TYR A 133 2.32 5.92 15.32
N GLY A 134 2.95 4.99 16.04
CA GLY A 134 4.11 5.27 16.89
C GLY A 134 3.77 5.99 18.21
N ILE A 135 2.48 6.03 18.61
CA ILE A 135 2.06 6.65 19.86
C ILE A 135 1.85 5.61 20.96
N GLY A 136 2.52 5.81 22.10
CA GLY A 136 2.43 4.90 23.25
C GLY A 136 2.89 3.48 22.91
N ASP A 137 2.06 2.49 23.22
CA ASP A 137 2.26 1.09 22.88
C ASP A 137 1.78 0.71 21.46
N ASN A 138 1.36 1.71 20.69
CA ASN A 138 0.84 1.55 19.34
C ASN A 138 -0.43 0.67 19.20
N ALA A 139 -1.11 0.37 20.30
CA ALA A 139 -2.21 -0.58 20.32
C ALA A 139 -3.40 -0.19 19.42
N LYS A 140 -3.75 1.11 19.38
CA LYS A 140 -4.83 1.61 18.51
C LYS A 140 -4.47 1.46 17.04
N TYR A 141 -3.24 1.82 16.68
CA TYR A 141 -2.77 1.63 15.32
C TYR A 141 -2.75 0.15 14.93
N GLN A 142 -2.37 -0.75 15.84
CA GLN A 142 -2.38 -2.19 15.60
C GLN A 142 -3.79 -2.73 15.30
N GLN A 143 -4.81 -2.22 15.97
CA GLN A 143 -6.21 -2.58 15.67
C GLN A 143 -6.59 -2.17 14.25
N TYR A 144 -6.25 -0.93 13.86
CA TYR A 144 -6.47 -0.43 12.50
C TYR A 144 -5.74 -1.27 11.45
N LEU A 145 -4.45 -1.56 11.66
CA LEU A 145 -3.63 -2.35 10.77
C LEU A 145 -4.20 -3.76 10.55
N LYS A 146 -4.57 -4.45 11.65
CA LYS A 146 -5.16 -5.80 11.58
C LYS A 146 -6.52 -5.79 10.88
N ALA A 147 -7.32 -4.77 11.10
CA ALA A 147 -8.61 -4.62 10.44
C ALA A 147 -8.44 -4.43 8.92
N GLN A 148 -7.50 -3.60 8.48
CA GLN A 148 -7.17 -3.44 7.07
C GLN A 148 -6.60 -4.72 6.42
N LEU A 149 -5.72 -5.44 7.13
CA LEU A 149 -5.21 -6.72 6.64
C LEU A 149 -6.35 -7.75 6.48
N THR A 150 -7.27 -7.79 7.44
CA THR A 150 -8.45 -8.66 7.34
C THR A 150 -9.30 -8.34 6.11
N GLU A 151 -9.54 -7.05 5.79
CA GLU A 151 -10.22 -6.67 4.55
C GLU A 151 -9.48 -7.23 3.33
N LEU A 152 -8.18 -6.97 3.23
CA LEU A 152 -7.37 -7.36 2.08
C LEU A 152 -7.30 -8.88 1.89
N LEU A 153 -7.26 -9.65 2.98
CA LEU A 153 -7.18 -11.12 2.95
C LEU A 153 -8.53 -11.80 2.70
N THR A 154 -9.65 -11.11 2.94
CA THR A 154 -10.98 -11.75 2.88
C THR A 154 -11.86 -11.24 1.73
N GLN A 155 -11.57 -10.06 1.15
CA GLN A 155 -12.48 -9.43 0.20
C GLN A 155 -11.99 -9.45 -1.27
N TYR A 156 -10.73 -9.82 -1.49
CA TYR A 156 -10.07 -9.72 -2.80
C TYR A 156 -9.73 -11.07 -3.43
N GLY A 157 -10.41 -12.13 -3.01
CA GLY A 157 -10.15 -13.50 -3.45
C GLY A 157 -8.83 -14.03 -2.88
N LYS A 158 -8.18 -14.93 -3.59
CA LYS A 158 -6.94 -15.53 -3.12
C LYS A 158 -5.77 -14.56 -3.22
N VAL A 159 -5.16 -14.24 -2.10
CA VAL A 159 -3.88 -13.53 -2.00
C VAL A 159 -2.78 -14.57 -1.82
N ASP A 160 -1.89 -14.70 -2.81
CA ASP A 160 -0.82 -15.72 -2.80
C ASP A 160 0.46 -15.22 -2.11
N VAL A 161 0.63 -13.90 -1.97
CA VAL A 161 1.80 -13.25 -1.34
C VAL A 161 1.33 -12.03 -0.56
N MET A 162 1.69 -11.97 0.72
CA MET A 162 1.70 -10.73 1.49
C MET A 162 3.15 -10.29 1.66
N TRP A 163 3.46 -9.11 1.15
CA TRP A 163 4.76 -8.49 1.27
C TRP A 163 4.71 -7.38 2.32
N PHE A 164 5.36 -7.61 3.43
CA PHE A 164 5.55 -6.58 4.45
C PHE A 164 6.92 -5.94 4.29
N ASP A 165 7.01 -4.65 4.53
CA ASP A 165 8.26 -3.92 4.48
C ASP A 165 8.78 -3.65 5.88
N SER A 166 10.12 -3.64 6.02
CA SER A 166 10.78 -3.26 7.28
C SER A 166 10.33 -4.07 8.51
N PHE A 167 10.17 -5.39 8.39
CA PHE A 167 10.08 -6.29 9.53
C PHE A 167 11.45 -6.43 10.25
N GLY A 168 12.15 -5.32 10.42
CA GLY A 168 13.48 -5.28 11.02
C GLY A 168 13.45 -5.16 12.53
N LYS A 169 14.64 -5.31 13.14
CA LYS A 169 14.90 -5.32 14.60
C LYS A 169 14.49 -4.05 15.32
N GLY A 170 13.77 -3.20 15.06
CA GLY A 170 13.32 -2.01 15.79
C GLY A 170 11.85 -1.74 15.58
N ASP A 171 11.39 -1.86 14.34
CA ASP A 171 10.04 -1.44 13.98
C ASP A 171 8.98 -2.51 14.26
N SER A 172 9.31 -3.78 13.98
CA SER A 172 8.33 -4.84 14.10
C SER A 172 8.13 -5.33 15.54
N LEU A 173 9.20 -5.39 16.32
CA LEU A 173 9.12 -5.86 17.71
C LEU A 173 8.58 -4.78 18.66
N GLN A 174 8.88 -3.53 18.38
CA GLN A 174 8.50 -2.41 19.24
C GLN A 174 7.11 -1.85 18.89
N TYR A 175 6.69 -1.89 17.61
CA TYR A 175 5.48 -1.23 17.15
C TYR A 175 4.55 -2.12 16.32
N GLY A 176 4.98 -3.31 15.93
CA GLY A 176 4.29 -4.08 14.91
C GLY A 176 3.63 -5.37 15.37
N HIS A 177 3.90 -5.86 16.58
CA HIS A 177 3.38 -7.19 17.00
C HIS A 177 3.48 -8.20 15.85
N ALA A 178 4.69 -8.39 15.32
CA ALA A 178 4.94 -9.15 14.10
C ALA A 178 4.30 -10.54 14.13
N ASP A 179 4.38 -11.22 15.29
CA ASP A 179 3.81 -12.55 15.46
C ASP A 179 2.29 -12.56 15.28
N GLU A 180 1.61 -11.53 15.77
CA GLU A 180 0.16 -11.39 15.63
C GLU A 180 -0.26 -11.06 14.19
N ILE A 181 0.56 -10.27 13.48
CA ILE A 181 0.34 -9.96 12.06
C ILE A 181 0.57 -11.21 11.21
N LEU A 182 1.65 -11.96 11.47
CA LEU A 182 1.97 -13.18 10.75
C LEU A 182 0.93 -14.28 11.00
N ALA A 183 0.28 -14.28 12.15
CA ALA A 183 -0.78 -15.23 12.46
C ALA A 183 -2.09 -14.95 11.70
N LEU A 184 -2.25 -13.76 11.12
CA LEU A 184 -3.41 -13.40 10.28
C LEU A 184 -3.25 -13.85 8.83
N VAL A 185 -2.04 -14.07 8.37
CA VAL A 185 -1.66 -14.36 6.99
C VAL A 185 -1.40 -15.83 6.78
#